data_c785197b73ed6973d557863b27f85ddf
#
_entry.id   c785197b73ed6973d557863b27f85ddf
#
_cell.length_a   1.000
_cell.length_b   1.000
_cell.length_c   1.000
_cell.angle_alpha   90.00
_cell.angle_beta   90.00
_cell.angle_gamma   90.00
#
_symmetry.space_group_name_H-M   'P 1'
#
loop_
_entity.id
_entity.type
_entity.pdbx_description
1 polymer ?
#
loop_
_entity_poly.entity_id
_entity_poly.type
_entity_poly.pdbx_seq_one_letter_code
_entity_poly.pdbx_strand_id
1 'polypeptide(L)'
;MGELWDIYDKNKNKTGRLAERDVYRFCEGEYHIVVTGIIINDENKILISKRAKFKKNPEMWECNGGSILAGETSLQGILRELKEELGIGFKPEDAIFLKEIRRDKVVSDFKDLWLFYKNVKDEEITFPDGEATEFKWVTIDEFEEMLKNKEIIHTIDFGREEYELALEKIETKKQNRYYDITESDKPRKNVKYFIQNISEKPASAIELGCGTGNDTIYLIKNGWNVLSIDKEDVEDRINKRLNTDEQEKFTFKKQRFEKLQLSPTDLIVANNSLSFCNPQNFNNMWKSIKENILQGGYFVGNFFGINDSWAEKGKQMTFLTKEEIYQLFEGFEMIRFEEIEEEKPTAFGKMKHWHIFNIIARKK
;
A
#
# COMPACT_ATOMS: atom_id res chain seq x y z
N MET A 1 -21.79 -13.29 36.16
CA MET A 1 -20.91 -14.33 35.61
C MET A 1 -19.69 -13.60 35.06
N GLY A 2 -18.51 -14.07 35.42
CA GLY A 2 -17.27 -13.50 34.87
C GLY A 2 -17.13 -13.80 33.39
N GLU A 3 -16.21 -13.09 32.72
CA GLU A 3 -15.88 -13.37 31.31
C GLU A 3 -15.33 -14.79 31.16
N LEU A 4 -15.78 -15.48 30.14
CA LEU A 4 -15.31 -16.81 29.78
C LEU A 4 -14.41 -16.76 28.57
N TRP A 5 -13.31 -17.51 28.62
CA TRP A 5 -12.34 -17.66 27.53
C TRP A 5 -12.25 -19.10 27.07
N ASP A 6 -12.06 -19.33 25.77
CA ASP A 6 -11.66 -20.64 25.24
C ASP A 6 -10.23 -20.96 25.68
N ILE A 7 -9.98 -22.21 26.10
CA ILE A 7 -8.63 -22.72 26.37
C ILE A 7 -8.09 -23.38 25.11
N TYR A 8 -6.87 -22.97 24.72
CA TYR A 8 -6.15 -23.49 23.57
C TYR A 8 -4.93 -24.31 23.99
N ASP A 9 -4.53 -25.28 23.15
CA ASP A 9 -3.28 -26.01 23.27
C ASP A 9 -2.09 -25.21 22.69
N LYS A 10 -0.87 -25.74 22.76
CA LYS A 10 0.35 -25.15 22.23
C LYS A 10 0.36 -24.92 20.71
N ASN A 11 -0.55 -25.55 19.97
CA ASN A 11 -0.71 -25.42 18.53
C ASN A 11 -1.91 -24.53 18.16
N LYS A 12 -2.45 -23.78 19.16
CA LYS A 12 -3.61 -22.89 19.00
C LYS A 12 -4.90 -23.64 18.62
N ASN A 13 -5.03 -24.91 18.98
CA ASN A 13 -6.29 -25.66 18.83
C ASN A 13 -7.15 -25.50 20.10
N LYS A 14 -8.45 -25.25 19.89
CA LYS A 14 -9.39 -25.22 21.04
C LYS A 14 -9.45 -26.59 21.74
N THR A 15 -9.32 -26.58 23.06
CA THR A 15 -9.42 -27.80 23.87
C THR A 15 -10.87 -28.23 24.20
N GLY A 16 -11.84 -27.37 23.86
CA GLY A 16 -13.25 -27.56 24.27
C GLY A 16 -13.55 -27.18 25.72
N ARG A 17 -12.56 -26.71 26.47
CA ARG A 17 -12.71 -26.24 27.85
C ARG A 17 -12.75 -24.71 27.91
N LEU A 18 -13.38 -24.19 28.96
CA LEU A 18 -13.49 -22.78 29.23
C LEU A 18 -12.73 -22.40 30.50
N ALA A 19 -12.16 -21.18 30.48
CA ALA A 19 -11.55 -20.55 31.64
C ALA A 19 -12.37 -19.30 32.01
N GLU A 20 -12.70 -19.15 33.31
CA GLU A 20 -13.31 -17.92 33.83
C GLU A 20 -12.20 -16.94 34.20
N ARG A 21 -12.31 -15.70 33.74
CA ARG A 21 -11.36 -14.62 34.01
C ARG A 21 -11.15 -14.40 35.47
N ASP A 22 -9.90 -14.22 35.89
CA ASP A 22 -9.45 -14.01 37.28
C ASP A 22 -9.69 -15.22 38.26
N VAL A 23 -10.36 -16.27 37.79
CA VAL A 23 -10.63 -17.51 38.57
C VAL A 23 -9.71 -18.63 38.09
N TYR A 24 -9.67 -18.88 36.77
CA TYR A 24 -8.91 -19.98 36.20
C TYR A 24 -7.40 -19.74 36.25
N ARG A 25 -6.64 -20.80 36.55
CA ARG A 25 -5.17 -20.80 36.48
C ARG A 25 -4.74 -21.71 35.36
N PHE A 26 -4.13 -21.10 34.32
CA PHE A 26 -3.62 -21.86 33.18
C PHE A 26 -2.48 -22.79 33.61
N CYS A 27 -2.57 -24.05 33.18
CA CYS A 27 -1.51 -25.03 33.33
C CYS A 27 -0.48 -24.88 32.20
N GLU A 28 0.67 -25.55 32.34
CA GLU A 28 1.66 -25.62 31.28
C GLU A 28 1.04 -26.21 29.98
N GLY A 29 1.23 -25.53 28.88
CA GLY A 29 0.66 -25.93 27.59
C GLY A 29 -0.80 -25.50 27.35
N GLU A 30 -1.38 -24.74 28.25
CA GLU A 30 -2.70 -24.12 28.08
C GLU A 30 -2.58 -22.62 27.84
N TYR A 31 -3.35 -22.11 26.88
CA TYR A 31 -3.30 -20.74 26.45
C TYR A 31 -4.70 -20.16 26.28
N HIS A 32 -4.81 -18.85 26.33
CA HIS A 32 -5.94 -18.10 25.77
C HIS A 32 -5.47 -17.16 24.67
N ILE A 33 -6.36 -16.43 24.00
CA ILE A 33 -5.98 -15.47 22.97
C ILE A 33 -6.19 -14.05 23.48
N VAL A 34 -5.17 -13.23 23.30
CA VAL A 34 -5.19 -11.78 23.56
C VAL A 34 -5.01 -11.05 22.23
N VAL A 35 -5.72 -9.96 22.03
CA VAL A 35 -5.64 -9.14 20.83
C VAL A 35 -5.12 -7.74 21.15
N THR A 36 -4.37 -7.16 20.24
CA THR A 36 -3.94 -5.76 20.32
C THR A 36 -4.13 -5.08 18.98
N GLY A 37 -4.80 -3.93 18.96
CA GLY A 37 -5.03 -3.10 17.79
C GLY A 37 -4.00 -1.99 17.69
N ILE A 38 -3.27 -1.99 16.60
CA ILE A 38 -2.33 -0.92 16.23
C ILE A 38 -3.04 -0.03 15.21
N ILE A 39 -3.34 1.21 15.59
CA ILE A 39 -4.01 2.18 14.72
C ILE A 39 -2.98 3.16 14.22
N ILE A 40 -2.81 3.26 12.90
CA ILE A 40 -1.86 4.18 12.24
C ILE A 40 -2.63 5.12 11.31
N ASN A 41 -2.32 6.42 11.38
CA ASN A 41 -2.91 7.44 10.49
C ASN A 41 -2.05 7.71 9.24
N ASP A 42 -2.48 8.64 8.37
CA ASP A 42 -1.76 8.99 7.13
C ASP A 42 -0.48 9.84 7.37
N GLU A 43 -0.28 10.32 8.59
CA GLU A 43 0.99 10.91 9.05
C GLU A 43 1.96 9.84 9.58
N ASN A 44 1.60 8.56 9.49
CA ASN A 44 2.34 7.41 10.03
C ASN A 44 2.51 7.48 11.56
N LYS A 45 1.60 8.14 12.27
CA LYS A 45 1.56 8.16 13.73
C LYS A 45 0.70 7.04 14.29
N ILE A 46 1.06 6.56 15.46
CA ILE A 46 0.41 5.48 16.19
C ILE A 46 -0.52 6.10 17.22
N LEU A 47 -1.77 5.62 17.28
CA LEU A 47 -2.71 5.98 18.35
C LEU A 47 -2.42 5.14 19.60
N ILE A 48 -2.24 5.82 20.73
CA ILE A 48 -2.12 5.20 22.05
C ILE A 48 -3.09 5.84 23.03
N SER A 49 -3.57 5.07 23.99
CA SER A 49 -4.45 5.54 25.06
C SER A 49 -3.82 5.36 26.44
N LYS A 50 -4.27 6.14 27.40
CA LYS A 50 -3.79 6.11 28.78
C LYS A 50 -4.76 5.36 29.67
N ARG A 51 -4.27 4.34 30.37
CA ARG A 51 -5.06 3.46 31.24
C ARG A 51 -5.63 4.21 32.44
N ALA A 52 -6.87 3.93 32.79
CA ALA A 52 -7.52 4.48 33.95
C ALA A 52 -6.85 4.03 35.26
N LYS A 53 -7.03 4.80 36.32
CA LYS A 53 -6.40 4.56 37.65
C LYS A 53 -6.78 3.24 38.30
N PHE A 54 -7.92 2.67 37.97
CA PHE A 54 -8.41 1.40 38.56
C PHE A 54 -7.90 0.16 37.80
N LYS A 55 -7.33 0.34 36.60
CA LYS A 55 -6.77 -0.77 35.82
C LYS A 55 -5.44 -1.26 36.39
N LYS A 56 -5.07 -2.48 36.06
CA LYS A 56 -3.71 -2.99 36.27
C LYS A 56 -2.72 -2.15 35.45
N ASN A 57 -1.58 -1.76 36.00
CA ASN A 57 -0.64 -0.78 35.45
C ASN A 57 -1.33 0.58 35.19
N PRO A 58 -1.82 1.27 36.23
CA PRO A 58 -2.58 2.50 36.09
C PRO A 58 -1.74 3.62 35.47
N GLU A 59 -2.40 4.51 34.72
CA GLU A 59 -1.83 5.71 34.11
C GLU A 59 -0.69 5.47 33.12
N MET A 60 -0.39 4.22 32.77
CA MET A 60 0.52 3.88 31.68
C MET A 60 -0.18 3.97 30.32
N TRP A 61 0.60 4.19 29.28
CA TRP A 61 0.12 4.21 27.90
C TRP A 61 0.10 2.80 27.30
N GLU A 62 -0.81 2.59 26.34
CA GLU A 62 -0.94 1.32 25.64
C GLU A 62 -1.51 1.48 24.22
N CYS A 63 -1.31 0.48 23.37
CA CYS A 63 -2.22 0.21 22.25
C CYS A 63 -3.37 -0.63 22.77
N ASN A 64 -4.58 -0.31 22.36
CA ASN A 64 -5.81 -0.89 22.91
C ASN A 64 -6.02 -2.36 22.53
N GLY A 65 -6.66 -3.11 23.39
CA GLY A 65 -6.97 -4.50 23.18
C GLY A 65 -7.19 -5.28 24.49
N GLY A 66 -7.51 -6.54 24.36
CA GLY A 66 -7.82 -7.39 25.51
C GLY A 66 -7.92 -8.86 25.18
N SER A 67 -8.57 -9.63 26.03
CA SER A 67 -8.78 -11.06 25.81
C SER A 67 -10.03 -11.31 24.98
N ILE A 68 -9.96 -12.25 24.02
CA ILE A 68 -11.16 -12.65 23.29
C ILE A 68 -12.08 -13.48 24.18
N LEU A 69 -13.38 -13.33 24.01
CA LEU A 69 -14.38 -14.10 24.73
C LEU A 69 -14.55 -15.50 24.12
N ALA A 70 -15.06 -16.42 24.90
CA ALA A 70 -15.36 -17.77 24.45
C ALA A 70 -16.29 -17.74 23.21
N GLY A 71 -15.88 -18.41 22.16
CA GLY A 71 -16.60 -18.43 20.87
C GLY A 71 -16.24 -17.32 19.90
N GLU A 72 -15.57 -16.25 20.33
CA GLU A 72 -15.09 -15.21 19.43
C GLU A 72 -13.90 -15.68 18.59
N THR A 73 -13.77 -15.13 17.38
CA THR A 73 -12.52 -15.13 16.64
C THR A 73 -11.64 -13.96 17.10
N SER A 74 -10.35 -14.05 16.85
CA SER A 74 -9.39 -12.99 17.15
C SER A 74 -9.80 -11.64 16.51
N LEU A 75 -10.33 -11.65 15.26
CA LEU A 75 -10.84 -10.47 14.58
C LEU A 75 -12.08 -9.89 15.30
N GLN A 76 -13.03 -10.73 15.71
CA GLN A 76 -14.21 -10.26 16.42
C GLN A 76 -13.83 -9.63 17.76
N GLY A 77 -12.90 -10.25 18.50
CA GLY A 77 -12.40 -9.72 19.75
C GLY A 77 -11.77 -8.35 19.60
N ILE A 78 -10.85 -8.14 18.64
CA ILE A 78 -10.22 -6.82 18.49
C ILE A 78 -11.21 -5.73 18.06
N LEU A 79 -12.18 -6.05 17.19
CA LEU A 79 -13.21 -5.09 16.79
C LEU A 79 -14.11 -4.69 17.98
N ARG A 80 -14.44 -5.61 18.88
CA ARG A 80 -15.17 -5.35 20.13
C ARG A 80 -14.37 -4.47 21.06
N GLU A 81 -13.10 -4.84 21.36
CA GLU A 81 -12.21 -4.11 22.28
C GLU A 81 -12.00 -2.67 21.86
N LEU A 82 -11.69 -2.41 20.57
CA LEU A 82 -11.52 -1.04 20.07
C LEU A 82 -12.80 -0.20 20.17
N LYS A 83 -13.96 -0.82 20.04
CA LYS A 83 -15.25 -0.15 20.21
C LYS A 83 -15.55 0.14 21.69
N GLU A 84 -15.23 -0.78 22.59
CA GLU A 84 -15.45 -0.65 24.03
C GLU A 84 -14.50 0.36 24.65
N GLU A 85 -13.20 0.28 24.36
CA GLU A 85 -12.18 1.13 24.98
C GLU A 85 -12.04 2.52 24.31
N LEU A 86 -12.20 2.62 22.99
CA LEU A 86 -12.01 3.87 22.24
C LEU A 86 -13.28 4.47 21.62
N GLY A 87 -14.41 3.73 21.64
CA GLY A 87 -15.64 4.13 20.95
C GLY A 87 -15.56 3.99 19.43
N ILE A 88 -14.45 3.52 18.85
CA ILE A 88 -14.23 3.49 17.42
C ILE A 88 -14.78 2.19 16.81
N GLY A 89 -15.77 2.31 15.93
CA GLY A 89 -16.28 1.18 15.15
C GLY A 89 -15.46 0.98 13.87
N PHE A 90 -14.65 -0.09 13.83
CA PHE A 90 -14.00 -0.57 12.62
C PHE A 90 -14.82 -1.68 11.98
N LYS A 91 -14.67 -1.84 10.66
CA LYS A 91 -15.24 -2.96 9.91
C LYS A 91 -14.19 -4.07 9.74
N PRO A 92 -14.61 -5.34 9.53
CA PRO A 92 -13.69 -6.44 9.28
C PRO A 92 -12.69 -6.19 8.14
N GLU A 93 -13.12 -5.50 7.07
CA GLU A 93 -12.27 -5.13 5.92
C GLU A 93 -11.22 -4.05 6.24
N ASP A 94 -11.38 -3.32 7.34
CA ASP A 94 -10.39 -2.34 7.79
C ASP A 94 -9.18 -3.02 8.45
N ALA A 95 -9.40 -4.19 9.06
CA ALA A 95 -8.40 -4.93 9.80
C ALA A 95 -7.38 -5.61 8.88
N ILE A 96 -6.12 -5.57 9.27
CA ILE A 96 -5.02 -6.32 8.65
C ILE A 96 -4.36 -7.15 9.76
N PHE A 97 -4.29 -8.46 9.59
CA PHE A 97 -3.52 -9.29 10.54
C PHE A 97 -2.03 -8.98 10.39
N LEU A 98 -1.40 -8.55 11.48
CA LEU A 98 0.00 -8.16 11.47
C LEU A 98 0.92 -9.32 11.85
N LYS A 99 0.74 -9.87 13.04
CA LYS A 99 1.63 -10.89 13.60
C LYS A 99 0.94 -11.65 14.71
N GLU A 100 1.31 -12.92 14.90
CA GLU A 100 0.99 -13.74 16.07
C GLU A 100 2.24 -13.92 16.93
N ILE A 101 2.10 -13.84 18.24
CA ILE A 101 3.18 -14.06 19.20
C ILE A 101 2.68 -15.04 20.27
N ARG A 102 3.34 -16.17 20.42
CA ARG A 102 3.10 -17.07 21.54
C ARG A 102 3.96 -16.68 22.74
N ARG A 103 3.35 -16.51 23.89
CA ARG A 103 4.04 -16.17 25.14
C ARG A 103 3.91 -17.29 26.15
N ASP A 104 5.05 -17.87 26.55
CA ASP A 104 5.12 -19.07 27.41
C ASP A 104 5.58 -18.77 28.85
N LYS A 105 6.16 -17.58 29.15
CA LYS A 105 6.93 -17.37 30.39
C LYS A 105 6.21 -16.57 31.48
N VAL A 106 5.41 -15.59 31.14
CA VAL A 106 4.80 -14.67 32.12
C VAL A 106 3.28 -14.78 32.08
N VAL A 107 2.74 -14.95 30.91
CA VAL A 107 1.33 -15.18 30.63
C VAL A 107 1.27 -16.28 29.59
N SER A 108 0.41 -17.29 29.78
CA SER A 108 0.24 -18.34 28.77
C SER A 108 -0.82 -17.89 27.76
N ASP A 109 -0.42 -17.18 26.73
CA ASP A 109 -1.36 -16.72 25.71
C ASP A 109 -0.76 -16.71 24.31
N PHE A 110 -1.65 -16.67 23.32
CA PHE A 110 -1.35 -16.22 21.97
C PHE A 110 -1.78 -14.77 21.84
N LYS A 111 -0.87 -13.90 21.47
CA LYS A 111 -1.15 -12.49 21.21
C LYS A 111 -1.22 -12.25 19.73
N ASP A 112 -2.39 -11.84 19.25
CA ASP A 112 -2.63 -11.46 17.87
C ASP A 112 -2.57 -9.94 17.74
N LEU A 113 -1.62 -9.45 16.94
CA LEU A 113 -1.51 -8.03 16.60
C LEU A 113 -2.32 -7.76 15.33
N TRP A 114 -3.23 -6.79 15.41
CA TRP A 114 -4.08 -6.33 14.32
C TRP A 114 -3.76 -4.88 13.98
N LEU A 115 -3.64 -4.58 12.70
CA LEU A 115 -3.37 -3.25 12.18
C LEU A 115 -4.63 -2.64 11.59
N PHE A 116 -4.86 -1.35 11.91
CA PHE A 116 -5.91 -0.52 11.35
C PHE A 116 -5.29 0.75 10.77
N TYR A 117 -5.50 1.00 9.49
CA TYR A 117 -5.04 2.23 8.85
C TYR A 117 -6.23 3.16 8.65
N LYS A 118 -6.33 4.20 9.48
CA LYS A 118 -7.46 5.13 9.46
C LYS A 118 -7.08 6.47 10.09
N ASN A 119 -7.47 7.57 9.43
CA ASN A 119 -7.50 8.89 10.04
C ASN A 119 -8.73 9.00 10.93
N VAL A 120 -8.57 8.70 12.19
CA VAL A 120 -9.61 8.88 13.21
C VAL A 120 -9.55 10.34 13.67
N LYS A 121 -10.69 11.02 13.68
CA LYS A 121 -10.80 12.37 14.21
C LYS A 121 -10.86 12.32 15.73
N ASP A 122 -10.33 13.34 16.39
CA ASP A 122 -10.29 13.41 17.85
C ASP A 122 -11.70 13.30 18.48
N GLU A 123 -12.73 13.83 17.80
CA GLU A 123 -14.11 13.77 18.26
C GLU A 123 -14.74 12.36 18.15
N GLU A 124 -14.15 11.47 17.35
CA GLU A 124 -14.59 10.07 17.22
C GLU A 124 -14.07 9.20 18.37
N ILE A 125 -13.04 9.67 19.11
CA ILE A 125 -12.43 8.92 20.21
C ILE A 125 -13.17 9.26 21.49
N THR A 126 -13.78 8.24 22.06
CA THR A 126 -14.48 8.31 23.34
C THR A 126 -13.97 7.16 24.21
N PHE A 127 -14.32 7.15 25.48
CA PHE A 127 -13.93 6.07 26.40
C PHE A 127 -15.18 5.51 27.04
N PRO A 128 -15.99 4.70 26.30
CA PRO A 128 -17.32 4.31 26.76
C PRO A 128 -17.33 3.48 28.02
N ASP A 129 -16.33 2.62 28.21
CA ASP A 129 -16.15 1.77 29.38
C ASP A 129 -15.40 2.44 30.54
N GLY A 130 -14.79 3.61 30.27
CA GLY A 130 -13.97 4.35 31.21
C GLY A 130 -12.62 3.70 31.52
N GLU A 131 -12.20 2.68 30.79
CA GLU A 131 -10.93 1.98 30.99
C GLU A 131 -9.72 2.78 30.46
N ALA A 132 -9.92 3.74 29.55
CA ALA A 132 -8.97 4.75 29.14
C ALA A 132 -9.43 6.15 29.52
N THR A 133 -8.49 7.11 29.66
CA THR A 133 -8.79 8.48 30.10
C THR A 133 -8.26 9.57 29.17
N GLU A 134 -7.25 9.24 28.38
CA GLU A 134 -6.58 10.16 27.45
C GLU A 134 -6.15 9.36 26.21
N PHE A 135 -5.92 10.06 25.11
CA PHE A 135 -5.25 9.49 23.93
C PHE A 135 -4.24 10.46 23.35
N LYS A 136 -3.33 9.97 22.56
CA LYS A 136 -2.44 10.78 21.73
C LYS A 136 -1.94 10.01 20.50
N TRP A 137 -1.56 10.77 19.48
CA TRP A 137 -0.86 10.27 18.31
C TRP A 137 0.65 10.48 18.50
N VAL A 138 1.43 9.42 18.38
CA VAL A 138 2.89 9.44 18.55
C VAL A 138 3.59 8.91 17.32
N THR A 139 4.77 9.44 17.03
CA THR A 139 5.69 8.87 16.05
C THR A 139 6.31 7.60 16.61
N ILE A 140 6.92 6.77 15.75
CA ILE A 140 7.60 5.55 16.23
C ILE A 140 8.80 5.92 17.14
N ASP A 141 9.48 7.04 16.89
CA ASP A 141 10.61 7.47 17.71
C ASP A 141 10.14 7.89 19.12
N GLU A 142 9.04 8.65 19.23
CA GLU A 142 8.41 8.98 20.51
C GLU A 142 7.91 7.73 21.22
N PHE A 143 7.32 6.78 20.51
CA PHE A 143 6.86 5.52 21.07
C PHE A 143 8.01 4.70 21.67
N GLU A 144 9.14 4.58 20.98
CA GLU A 144 10.33 3.89 21.48
C GLU A 144 10.96 4.60 22.70
N GLU A 145 10.96 5.94 22.70
CA GLU A 145 11.41 6.70 23.85
C GLU A 145 10.53 6.45 25.08
N MET A 146 9.21 6.45 24.90
CA MET A 146 8.25 6.12 25.95
C MET A 146 8.41 4.68 26.46
N LEU A 147 8.73 3.71 25.60
CA LEU A 147 9.07 2.35 26.01
C LEU A 147 10.32 2.31 26.90
N LYS A 148 11.38 3.02 26.51
CA LYS A 148 12.62 3.13 27.31
C LYS A 148 12.37 3.77 28.68
N ASN A 149 11.50 4.80 28.72
CA ASN A 149 11.11 5.50 29.94
C ASN A 149 10.11 4.71 30.80
N LYS A 150 9.64 3.53 30.34
CA LYS A 150 8.62 2.69 31.01
C LYS A 150 7.28 3.40 31.17
N GLU A 151 6.95 4.29 30.27
CA GLU A 151 5.65 4.98 30.21
C GLU A 151 4.58 4.11 29.52
N ILE A 152 4.99 3.14 28.70
CA ILE A 152 4.14 2.19 28.00
C ILE A 152 4.16 0.84 28.72
N ILE A 153 3.02 0.13 28.76
CA ILE A 153 2.94 -1.18 29.39
C ILE A 153 3.94 -2.17 28.75
N HIS A 154 4.60 -2.96 29.58
CA HIS A 154 5.66 -3.89 29.16
C HIS A 154 5.19 -5.06 28.30
N THR A 155 3.88 -5.31 28.24
CA THR A 155 3.28 -6.43 27.49
C THR A 155 2.82 -6.05 26.10
N ILE A 156 3.26 -4.91 25.56
CA ILE A 156 2.78 -4.40 24.26
C ILE A 156 3.20 -5.28 23.08
N ASP A 157 4.41 -5.87 23.12
CA ASP A 157 4.99 -6.70 22.06
C ASP A 157 4.95 -6.02 20.66
N PHE A 158 5.09 -4.71 20.63
CA PHE A 158 5.12 -3.88 19.43
C PHE A 158 6.27 -2.87 19.55
N GLY A 159 7.03 -2.74 18.47
CA GLY A 159 8.17 -1.84 18.36
C GLY A 159 8.46 -1.51 16.90
N ARG A 160 9.67 -1.08 16.60
CA ARG A 160 10.07 -0.62 15.26
C ARG A 160 9.92 -1.71 14.19
N GLU A 161 10.29 -2.96 14.50
CA GLU A 161 10.15 -4.08 13.54
C GLU A 161 8.69 -4.28 13.11
N GLU A 162 7.77 -4.37 14.08
CA GLU A 162 6.34 -4.52 13.80
C GLU A 162 5.75 -3.28 13.14
N TYR A 163 6.25 -2.10 13.46
CA TYR A 163 5.85 -0.85 12.81
C TYR A 163 6.26 -0.80 11.33
N GLU A 164 7.47 -1.18 11.00
CA GLU A 164 7.94 -1.25 9.61
C GLU A 164 7.13 -2.28 8.81
N LEU A 165 6.88 -3.45 9.40
CA LEU A 165 5.98 -4.45 8.81
C LEU A 165 4.55 -3.90 8.63
N ALA A 166 4.05 -3.11 9.56
CA ALA A 166 2.75 -2.47 9.45
C ALA A 166 2.69 -1.48 8.28
N LEU A 167 3.71 -0.64 8.10
CA LEU A 167 3.80 0.28 6.97
C LEU A 167 3.86 -0.45 5.63
N GLU A 168 4.62 -1.54 5.54
CA GLU A 168 4.67 -2.39 4.34
C GLU A 168 3.29 -2.96 3.99
N LYS A 169 2.57 -3.50 4.98
CA LYS A 169 1.21 -4.02 4.78
C LYS A 169 0.21 -2.93 4.39
N ILE A 170 0.33 -1.73 4.94
CA ILE A 170 -0.49 -0.58 4.56
C ILE A 170 -0.26 -0.22 3.09
N GLU A 171 1.00 -0.12 2.67
CA GLU A 171 1.33 0.20 1.28
C GLU A 171 0.83 -0.89 0.32
N THR A 172 1.00 -2.17 0.68
CA THR A 172 0.47 -3.30 -0.09
C THR A 172 -1.06 -3.22 -0.23
N LYS A 173 -1.79 -2.93 0.87
CA LYS A 173 -3.25 -2.77 0.83
C LYS A 173 -3.68 -1.58 -0.03
N LYS A 174 -2.99 -0.44 0.08
CA LYS A 174 -3.25 0.74 -0.77
C LYS A 174 -3.03 0.41 -2.24
N GLN A 175 -1.94 -0.29 -2.56
CA GLN A 175 -1.60 -0.66 -3.93
C GLN A 175 -2.63 -1.63 -4.53
N ASN A 176 -3.03 -2.67 -3.77
CA ASN A 176 -4.07 -3.59 -4.21
C ASN A 176 -5.40 -2.86 -4.46
N ARG A 177 -5.80 -1.98 -3.54
CA ARG A 177 -7.01 -1.15 -3.73
C ARG A 177 -6.92 -0.25 -4.96
N TYR A 178 -5.75 0.34 -5.23
CA TYR A 178 -5.51 1.11 -6.46
C TYR A 178 -5.73 0.25 -7.70
N TYR A 179 -5.19 -0.96 -7.72
CA TYR A 179 -5.38 -1.89 -8.83
C TYR A 179 -6.85 -2.29 -9.00
N ASP A 180 -7.55 -2.62 -7.92
CA ASP A 180 -8.97 -2.99 -7.98
C ASP A 180 -9.84 -1.86 -8.55
N ILE A 181 -9.55 -0.61 -8.21
CA ILE A 181 -10.26 0.57 -8.72
C ILE A 181 -9.95 0.79 -10.21
N THR A 182 -8.69 0.61 -10.63
CA THR A 182 -8.22 0.97 -11.98
C THR A 182 -8.26 -0.18 -12.98
N GLU A 183 -8.55 -1.41 -12.56
CA GLU A 183 -8.52 -2.60 -13.42
C GLU A 183 -9.48 -2.52 -14.61
N SER A 184 -10.64 -1.88 -14.43
CA SER A 184 -11.63 -1.69 -15.49
C SER A 184 -11.47 -0.38 -16.28
N ASP A 185 -10.42 0.38 -16.04
CA ASP A 185 -10.17 1.63 -16.76
C ASP A 185 -9.93 1.36 -18.25
N LYS A 186 -10.31 2.35 -19.06
CA LYS A 186 -10.00 2.34 -20.49
C LYS A 186 -8.51 2.58 -20.71
N PRO A 187 -7.91 2.04 -21.79
CA PRO A 187 -6.53 2.38 -22.15
C PRO A 187 -6.37 3.88 -22.36
N ARG A 188 -5.18 4.40 -22.10
CA ARG A 188 -4.88 5.84 -22.12
C ARG A 188 -5.12 6.44 -23.51
N LYS A 189 -5.58 7.69 -23.51
CA LYS A 189 -5.94 8.38 -24.76
C LYS A 189 -4.79 8.50 -25.76
N ASN A 190 -3.55 8.72 -25.28
CA ASN A 190 -2.36 8.80 -26.13
C ASN A 190 -2.02 7.45 -26.77
N VAL A 191 -2.17 6.32 -26.06
CA VAL A 191 -1.99 4.97 -26.62
C VAL A 191 -3.03 4.67 -27.69
N LYS A 192 -4.30 4.97 -27.40
CA LYS A 192 -5.37 4.84 -28.40
C LYS A 192 -5.10 5.67 -29.66
N TYR A 193 -4.72 6.92 -29.45
CA TYR A 193 -4.41 7.82 -30.57
C TYR A 193 -3.24 7.29 -31.41
N PHE A 194 -2.18 6.81 -30.75
CA PHE A 194 -1.03 6.20 -31.43
C PHE A 194 -1.45 5.02 -32.32
N ILE A 195 -2.18 4.06 -31.75
CA ILE A 195 -2.61 2.87 -32.49
C ILE A 195 -3.54 3.21 -33.64
N GLN A 196 -4.44 4.17 -33.47
CA GLN A 196 -5.45 4.51 -34.48
C GLN A 196 -4.95 5.40 -35.62
N ASN A 197 -3.90 6.22 -35.36
CA ASN A 197 -3.53 7.30 -36.29
C ASN A 197 -2.06 7.28 -36.72
N ILE A 198 -1.17 6.56 -36.04
CA ILE A 198 0.27 6.62 -36.24
C ILE A 198 0.87 5.25 -36.54
N SER A 199 0.46 4.22 -35.79
CA SER A 199 0.98 2.86 -35.94
C SER A 199 0.58 2.26 -37.27
N GLU A 200 1.57 1.91 -38.11
CA GLU A 200 1.33 1.25 -39.38
C GLU A 200 1.27 -0.29 -39.24
N LYS A 201 2.14 -0.86 -38.42
CA LYS A 201 2.23 -2.31 -38.17
C LYS A 201 2.53 -2.59 -36.70
N PRO A 202 1.85 -3.59 -36.11
CA PRO A 202 2.23 -4.05 -34.77
C PRO A 202 3.59 -4.75 -34.80
N ALA A 203 4.39 -4.52 -33.77
CA ALA A 203 5.73 -5.06 -33.60
C ALA A 203 6.01 -5.34 -32.12
N SER A 204 7.20 -5.00 -31.62
CA SER A 204 7.57 -5.14 -30.21
C SER A 204 7.25 -3.87 -29.41
N ALA A 205 6.69 -4.05 -28.22
CA ALA A 205 6.44 -2.95 -27.30
C ALA A 205 6.93 -3.28 -25.88
N ILE A 206 7.37 -2.27 -25.16
CA ILE A 206 7.64 -2.35 -23.73
C ILE A 206 6.74 -1.32 -23.02
N GLU A 207 5.97 -1.77 -22.04
CA GLU A 207 5.20 -0.88 -21.16
C GLU A 207 5.88 -0.76 -19.81
N LEU A 208 6.22 0.46 -19.40
CA LEU A 208 6.90 0.79 -18.16
C LEU A 208 5.92 1.32 -17.11
N GLY A 209 5.77 0.58 -15.99
CA GLY A 209 4.79 0.87 -14.98
C GLY A 209 3.38 0.50 -15.44
N CYS A 210 3.21 -0.74 -15.88
CA CYS A 210 1.98 -1.21 -16.53
C CYS A 210 0.75 -1.23 -15.61
N GLY A 211 0.94 -1.25 -14.28
CA GLY A 211 -0.15 -1.31 -13.32
C GLY A 211 -1.09 -2.47 -13.61
N THR A 212 -2.37 -2.20 -13.80
CA THR A 212 -3.39 -3.23 -14.14
C THR A 212 -3.36 -3.71 -15.59
N GLY A 213 -2.42 -3.19 -16.42
CA GLY A 213 -2.20 -3.65 -17.78
C GLY A 213 -3.26 -3.21 -18.81
N ASN A 214 -3.97 -2.12 -18.57
CA ASN A 214 -5.00 -1.67 -19.52
C ASN A 214 -4.42 -1.24 -20.87
N ASP A 215 -3.26 -0.57 -20.88
CA ASP A 215 -2.54 -0.23 -22.10
C ASP A 215 -1.90 -1.48 -22.72
N THR A 216 -1.29 -2.38 -21.91
CA THR A 216 -0.78 -3.70 -22.32
C THR A 216 -1.82 -4.50 -23.09
N ILE A 217 -3.00 -4.72 -22.49
CA ILE A 217 -4.08 -5.50 -23.09
C ILE A 217 -4.57 -4.86 -24.39
N TYR A 218 -4.65 -3.54 -24.43
CA TYR A 218 -5.05 -2.82 -25.64
C TYR A 218 -4.02 -2.98 -26.78
N LEU A 219 -2.73 -2.92 -26.47
CA LEU A 219 -1.65 -3.17 -27.43
C LEU A 219 -1.70 -4.59 -27.96
N ILE A 220 -1.82 -5.60 -27.10
CA ILE A 220 -1.90 -7.03 -27.45
C ILE A 220 -3.08 -7.29 -28.37
N LYS A 221 -4.27 -6.75 -28.07
CA LYS A 221 -5.48 -6.86 -28.89
C LYS A 221 -5.33 -6.20 -30.26
N ASN A 222 -4.40 -5.27 -30.41
CA ASN A 222 -4.04 -4.67 -31.70
C ASN A 222 -2.78 -5.30 -32.32
N GLY A 223 -2.40 -6.50 -31.85
CA GLY A 223 -1.40 -7.35 -32.50
C GLY A 223 0.04 -7.20 -32.01
N TRP A 224 0.31 -6.31 -31.02
CA TRP A 224 1.65 -6.07 -30.48
C TRP A 224 2.12 -7.21 -29.58
N ASN A 225 3.43 -7.50 -29.62
CA ASN A 225 4.08 -8.33 -28.60
C ASN A 225 4.56 -7.39 -27.48
N VAL A 226 4.08 -7.60 -26.26
CA VAL A 226 4.29 -6.63 -25.18
C VAL A 226 5.06 -7.25 -24.02
N LEU A 227 6.19 -6.62 -23.65
CA LEU A 227 6.85 -6.80 -22.39
C LEU A 227 6.35 -5.73 -21.41
N SER A 228 5.61 -6.13 -20.40
CA SER A 228 5.14 -5.24 -19.34
C SER A 228 6.06 -5.29 -18.14
N ILE A 229 6.43 -4.12 -17.64
CA ILE A 229 7.33 -3.98 -16.48
C ILE A 229 6.62 -3.19 -15.40
N ASP A 230 6.59 -3.74 -14.17
CA ASP A 230 6.12 -3.03 -12.98
C ASP A 230 6.97 -3.39 -11.76
N LYS A 231 6.98 -2.54 -10.74
CA LYS A 231 7.63 -2.83 -9.45
C LYS A 231 6.88 -3.87 -8.64
N GLU A 232 5.57 -3.97 -8.82
CA GLU A 232 4.70 -4.96 -8.18
C GLU A 232 4.41 -6.12 -9.12
N ASP A 233 4.10 -7.28 -8.54
CA ASP A 233 3.72 -8.46 -9.32
C ASP A 233 2.23 -8.35 -9.70
N VAL A 234 1.99 -8.05 -10.97
CA VAL A 234 0.65 -7.88 -11.55
C VAL A 234 0.37 -8.86 -12.70
N GLU A 235 1.28 -9.81 -12.91
CA GLU A 235 1.23 -10.75 -14.03
C GLU A 235 -0.10 -11.51 -14.10
N ASP A 236 -0.52 -12.11 -12.99
CA ASP A 236 -1.76 -12.86 -12.90
C ASP A 236 -3.00 -12.00 -13.18
N ARG A 237 -3.01 -10.72 -12.76
CA ARG A 237 -4.12 -9.79 -13.03
C ARG A 237 -4.28 -9.55 -14.53
N ILE A 238 -3.18 -9.43 -15.26
CA ILE A 238 -3.17 -9.20 -16.70
C ILE A 238 -3.54 -10.49 -17.42
N ASN A 239 -2.90 -11.61 -17.09
CA ASN A 239 -3.12 -12.91 -17.70
C ASN A 239 -4.58 -13.38 -17.65
N LYS A 240 -5.27 -13.19 -16.53
CA LYS A 240 -6.70 -13.53 -16.37
C LYS A 240 -7.65 -12.80 -17.34
N ARG A 241 -7.18 -11.71 -17.94
CA ARG A 241 -7.95 -10.85 -18.87
C ARG A 241 -7.59 -11.08 -20.34
N LEU A 242 -6.62 -11.97 -20.61
CA LEU A 242 -6.15 -12.36 -21.94
C LEU A 242 -6.63 -13.78 -22.28
N ASN A 243 -6.99 -14.01 -23.53
CA ASN A 243 -7.20 -15.36 -24.04
C ASN A 243 -5.86 -16.04 -24.37
N THR A 244 -5.88 -17.33 -24.74
CA THR A 244 -4.68 -18.14 -25.00
C THR A 244 -3.76 -17.51 -26.05
N ASP A 245 -4.30 -17.07 -27.18
CA ASP A 245 -3.51 -16.48 -28.27
C ASP A 245 -2.93 -15.12 -27.89
N GLU A 246 -3.65 -14.37 -27.04
CA GLU A 246 -3.21 -13.09 -26.49
C GLU A 246 -2.09 -13.27 -25.46
N GLN A 247 -2.16 -14.35 -24.64
CA GLN A 247 -1.12 -14.68 -23.65
C GLN A 247 0.24 -14.99 -24.30
N GLU A 248 0.25 -15.56 -25.52
CA GLU A 248 1.51 -15.79 -26.26
C GLU A 248 2.25 -14.48 -26.61
N LYS A 249 1.53 -13.35 -26.67
CA LYS A 249 2.07 -12.03 -26.96
C LYS A 249 2.44 -11.21 -25.71
N PHE A 250 2.21 -11.79 -24.54
CA PHE A 250 2.43 -11.13 -23.26
C PHE A 250 3.65 -11.70 -22.55
N THR A 251 4.47 -10.80 -22.03
CA THR A 251 5.56 -11.16 -21.11
C THR A 251 5.56 -10.13 -19.98
N PHE A 252 5.78 -10.59 -18.76
CA PHE A 252 5.86 -9.73 -17.59
C PHE A 252 7.24 -9.79 -16.95
N LYS A 253 7.71 -8.66 -16.42
CA LYS A 253 8.93 -8.58 -15.63
C LYS A 253 8.73 -7.68 -14.42
N LYS A 254 8.82 -8.24 -13.21
CA LYS A 254 8.86 -7.46 -11.98
C LYS A 254 10.19 -6.74 -11.85
N GLN A 255 10.22 -5.41 -12.02
CA GLN A 255 11.44 -4.63 -11.99
C GLN A 255 11.19 -3.16 -11.63
N ARG A 256 12.05 -2.59 -10.79
CA ARG A 256 12.05 -1.15 -10.47
C ARG A 256 12.84 -0.36 -11.51
N PHE A 257 12.51 0.91 -11.69
CA PHE A 257 13.14 1.81 -12.67
C PHE A 257 14.63 2.04 -12.39
N GLU A 258 15.06 2.03 -11.14
CA GLU A 258 16.46 2.21 -10.75
C GLU A 258 17.40 1.10 -11.26
N LYS A 259 16.83 -0.04 -11.62
CA LYS A 259 17.58 -1.21 -12.15
C LYS A 259 17.10 -1.60 -13.56
N LEU A 260 16.53 -0.64 -14.30
CA LEU A 260 15.88 -0.88 -15.58
C LEU A 260 16.88 -1.44 -16.61
N GLN A 261 16.58 -2.63 -17.12
CA GLN A 261 17.30 -3.29 -18.20
C GLN A 261 16.31 -3.61 -19.31
N LEU A 262 16.47 -2.97 -20.46
CA LEU A 262 15.61 -3.07 -21.63
C LEU A 262 16.34 -3.78 -22.76
N SER A 263 15.57 -4.36 -23.66
CA SER A 263 16.00 -4.83 -24.98
C SER A 263 15.50 -3.84 -26.05
N PRO A 264 16.16 -3.76 -27.21
CA PRO A 264 15.69 -2.94 -28.31
C PRO A 264 14.24 -3.25 -28.68
N THR A 265 13.42 -2.20 -28.87
CA THR A 265 11.99 -2.31 -29.14
C THR A 265 11.50 -1.20 -30.08
N ASP A 266 10.38 -1.45 -30.75
CA ASP A 266 9.76 -0.49 -31.67
C ASP A 266 8.94 0.57 -30.96
N LEU A 267 8.40 0.23 -29.77
CA LEU A 267 7.55 1.11 -28.98
C LEU A 267 7.87 1.02 -27.49
N ILE A 268 8.03 2.16 -26.84
CA ILE A 268 7.98 2.25 -25.37
C ILE A 268 6.75 3.04 -24.96
N VAL A 269 5.91 2.44 -24.12
CA VAL A 269 4.76 3.07 -23.46
C VAL A 269 5.07 3.34 -22.01
N ALA A 270 4.79 4.54 -21.51
CA ALA A 270 5.02 4.90 -20.12
C ALA A 270 4.03 5.99 -19.68
N ASN A 271 2.88 5.58 -19.18
CA ASN A 271 1.83 6.50 -18.72
C ASN A 271 1.73 6.52 -17.22
N ASN A 272 1.74 7.71 -16.61
CA ASN A 272 1.65 7.93 -15.16
C ASN A 272 2.62 7.03 -14.34
N SER A 273 3.84 6.85 -14.85
CA SER A 273 4.80 5.91 -14.31
C SER A 273 6.20 6.51 -14.10
N LEU A 274 6.82 7.10 -15.10
CA LEU A 274 8.22 7.55 -15.05
C LEU A 274 8.47 8.63 -14.00
N SER A 275 7.49 9.48 -13.72
CA SER A 275 7.59 10.50 -12.67
C SER A 275 7.75 9.93 -11.25
N PHE A 276 7.41 8.64 -11.04
CA PHE A 276 7.68 7.94 -9.77
C PHE A 276 9.13 7.46 -9.61
N CYS A 277 9.98 7.63 -10.63
CA CYS A 277 11.41 7.41 -10.49
C CYS A 277 12.03 8.51 -9.62
N ASN A 278 12.92 8.11 -8.71
CA ASN A 278 13.67 9.07 -7.90
C ASN A 278 14.51 9.99 -8.80
N PRO A 279 14.55 11.30 -8.56
CA PRO A 279 15.31 12.28 -9.37
C PRO A 279 16.78 11.90 -9.61
N GLN A 280 17.42 11.28 -8.61
CA GLN A 280 18.83 10.85 -8.72
C GLN A 280 19.04 9.75 -9.79
N ASN A 281 18.01 8.94 -10.07
CA ASN A 281 18.07 7.82 -11.01
C ASN A 281 17.41 8.13 -12.35
N PHE A 282 16.66 9.24 -12.45
CA PHE A 282 15.83 9.57 -13.60
C PHE A 282 16.63 9.65 -14.91
N ASN A 283 17.79 10.32 -14.88
CA ASN A 283 18.62 10.48 -16.08
C ASN A 283 19.16 9.14 -16.59
N ASN A 284 19.55 8.22 -15.70
CA ASN A 284 20.02 6.88 -16.09
C ASN A 284 18.88 6.04 -16.67
N MET A 285 17.70 6.09 -16.06
CA MET A 285 16.49 5.45 -16.57
C MET A 285 16.14 6.00 -17.95
N TRP A 286 16.10 7.31 -18.11
CA TRP A 286 15.76 7.94 -19.39
C TRP A 286 16.77 7.61 -20.49
N LYS A 287 18.06 7.60 -20.16
CA LYS A 287 19.12 7.14 -21.08
C LYS A 287 18.86 5.72 -21.57
N SER A 288 18.54 4.80 -20.67
CA SER A 288 18.22 3.39 -21.02
C SER A 288 17.00 3.34 -21.95
N ILE A 289 15.95 4.14 -21.71
CA ILE A 289 14.78 4.23 -22.58
C ILE A 289 15.18 4.69 -23.97
N LYS A 290 15.91 5.81 -24.08
CA LYS A 290 16.35 6.37 -25.39
C LYS A 290 17.19 5.39 -26.20
N GLU A 291 18.13 4.70 -25.54
CA GLU A 291 19.04 3.75 -26.21
C GLU A 291 18.30 2.54 -26.77
N ASN A 292 17.24 2.09 -26.09
CA ASN A 292 16.51 0.87 -26.46
C ASN A 292 15.29 1.11 -27.38
N ILE A 293 14.90 2.33 -27.66
CA ILE A 293 13.97 2.59 -28.77
C ILE A 293 14.74 2.45 -30.08
N LEU A 294 14.26 1.61 -31.00
CA LEU A 294 14.86 1.42 -32.32
C LEU A 294 14.78 2.69 -33.16
N GLN A 295 15.65 2.80 -34.18
CA GLN A 295 15.58 3.88 -35.18
C GLN A 295 14.20 3.86 -35.85
N GLY A 296 13.49 4.98 -35.87
CA GLY A 296 12.11 5.06 -36.37
C GLY A 296 11.05 4.55 -35.39
N GLY A 297 11.46 4.00 -34.23
CA GLY A 297 10.55 3.56 -33.16
C GLY A 297 9.98 4.73 -32.37
N TYR A 298 9.07 4.43 -31.43
CA TYR A 298 8.24 5.45 -30.79
C TYR A 298 8.33 5.41 -29.27
N PHE A 299 8.14 6.59 -28.68
CA PHE A 299 7.78 6.77 -27.28
C PHE A 299 6.34 7.29 -27.18
N VAL A 300 5.51 6.68 -26.34
CA VAL A 300 4.15 7.12 -26.03
C VAL A 300 3.98 7.16 -24.52
N GLY A 301 3.85 8.33 -23.93
CA GLY A 301 3.78 8.40 -22.47
C GLY A 301 3.50 9.80 -21.96
N ASN A 302 3.70 9.97 -20.65
CA ASN A 302 3.58 11.27 -20.03
C ASN A 302 4.56 11.46 -18.85
N PHE A 303 4.74 12.74 -18.48
CA PHE A 303 5.49 13.18 -17.32
C PHE A 303 4.66 14.18 -16.52
N PHE A 304 4.90 14.24 -15.20
CA PHE A 304 4.31 15.28 -14.38
C PHE A 304 5.13 16.55 -14.43
N GLY A 305 4.43 17.68 -14.52
CA GLY A 305 5.04 19.01 -14.54
C GLY A 305 5.26 19.58 -13.14
N ILE A 306 6.05 20.64 -13.07
CA ILE A 306 6.46 21.28 -11.80
C ILE A 306 5.30 21.91 -11.02
N ASN A 307 4.17 22.24 -11.67
CA ASN A 307 2.98 22.79 -11.03
C ASN A 307 2.07 21.70 -10.43
N ASP A 308 2.43 20.42 -10.56
CA ASP A 308 1.65 19.33 -9.98
C ASP A 308 1.67 19.41 -8.44
N SER A 309 0.50 19.28 -7.81
CA SER A 309 0.41 19.41 -6.33
C SER A 309 1.21 18.36 -5.54
N TRP A 310 1.68 17.32 -6.21
CA TRP A 310 2.61 16.38 -5.57
C TRP A 310 4.04 16.91 -5.50
N ALA A 311 4.42 17.86 -6.37
CA ALA A 311 5.72 18.52 -6.32
C ALA A 311 5.86 19.38 -5.04
N GLU A 312 4.82 20.13 -4.68
CA GLU A 312 4.79 20.98 -3.47
C GLU A 312 4.93 20.17 -2.16
N LYS A 313 4.52 18.90 -2.18
CA LYS A 313 4.58 18.03 -1.00
C LYS A 313 5.93 17.35 -0.77
N GLY A 314 6.96 17.72 -1.51
CA GLY A 314 8.32 17.19 -1.36
C GLY A 314 8.46 15.68 -1.57
N LYS A 315 7.62 15.08 -2.40
CA LYS A 315 7.73 13.66 -2.74
C LYS A 315 9.04 13.39 -3.49
N GLN A 316 9.62 12.21 -3.24
CA GLN A 316 10.81 11.71 -3.97
C GLN A 316 10.41 11.25 -5.39
N MET A 317 9.90 12.18 -6.19
CA MET A 317 9.39 11.98 -7.54
C MET A 317 10.04 13.00 -8.49
N THR A 318 10.06 12.71 -9.78
CA THR A 318 10.59 13.61 -10.81
C THR A 318 9.47 14.42 -11.44
N PHE A 319 9.60 15.73 -11.38
CA PHE A 319 8.73 16.71 -12.02
C PHE A 319 9.57 17.54 -12.98
N LEU A 320 9.05 17.83 -14.15
CA LEU A 320 9.81 18.47 -15.24
C LEU A 320 9.15 19.77 -15.71
N THR A 321 9.98 20.70 -16.16
CA THR A 321 9.52 21.85 -16.93
C THR A 321 9.30 21.45 -18.39
N LYS A 322 8.63 22.30 -19.14
CA LYS A 322 8.42 22.11 -20.57
C LYS A 322 9.74 22.10 -21.35
N GLU A 323 10.67 22.95 -20.97
CA GLU A 323 12.02 23.05 -21.55
C GLU A 323 12.81 21.74 -21.30
N GLU A 324 12.77 21.20 -20.11
CA GLU A 324 13.42 19.93 -19.79
C GLU A 324 12.81 18.78 -20.59
N ILE A 325 11.49 18.77 -20.82
CA ILE A 325 10.86 17.79 -21.70
C ILE A 325 11.44 17.87 -23.12
N TYR A 326 11.54 19.06 -23.70
CA TYR A 326 12.14 19.20 -25.05
C TYR A 326 13.59 18.73 -25.09
N GLN A 327 14.38 18.99 -24.04
CA GLN A 327 15.75 18.49 -23.93
C GLN A 327 15.82 16.96 -23.84
N LEU A 328 14.91 16.32 -23.08
CA LEU A 328 14.84 14.86 -23.01
C LEU A 328 14.62 14.23 -24.40
N PHE A 329 13.81 14.87 -25.23
CA PHE A 329 13.45 14.37 -26.56
C PHE A 329 14.38 14.88 -27.70
N GLU A 330 15.55 15.41 -27.35
CA GLU A 330 16.59 15.66 -28.39
C GLU A 330 16.92 14.34 -29.12
N GLY A 331 16.90 14.41 -30.49
CA GLY A 331 17.03 13.23 -31.36
C GLY A 331 15.71 12.51 -31.69
N PHE A 332 14.58 13.05 -31.22
CA PHE A 332 13.25 12.61 -31.61
C PHE A 332 12.53 13.65 -32.46
N GLU A 333 11.59 13.21 -33.26
CA GLU A 333 10.54 14.01 -33.84
C GLU A 333 9.33 14.01 -32.91
N MET A 334 8.95 15.20 -32.42
CA MET A 334 7.76 15.36 -31.58
C MET A 334 6.51 15.33 -32.45
N ILE A 335 5.77 14.20 -32.46
CA ILE A 335 4.55 14.04 -33.26
C ILE A 335 3.36 14.69 -32.55
N ARG A 336 3.27 14.49 -31.24
CA ARG A 336 2.23 15.10 -30.42
C ARG A 336 2.80 15.53 -29.09
N PHE A 337 2.48 16.76 -28.71
CA PHE A 337 2.75 17.33 -27.39
C PHE A 337 1.49 17.98 -26.87
N GLU A 338 1.05 17.61 -25.68
CA GLU A 338 -0.14 18.17 -25.05
C GLU A 338 0.16 18.42 -23.57
N GLU A 339 0.09 19.68 -23.17
CA GLU A 339 0.22 20.10 -21.78
C GLU A 339 -1.17 20.24 -21.18
N ILE A 340 -1.41 19.57 -20.07
CA ILE A 340 -2.67 19.58 -19.34
C ILE A 340 -2.40 20.08 -17.93
N GLU A 341 -3.18 21.09 -17.52
CA GLU A 341 -3.16 21.63 -16.17
C GLU A 341 -4.61 21.75 -15.70
N GLU A 342 -5.03 20.91 -14.71
CA GLU A 342 -6.43 20.81 -14.32
C GLU A 342 -6.62 20.23 -12.91
N GLU A 343 -7.74 20.62 -12.27
CA GLU A 343 -8.20 20.01 -11.04
C GLU A 343 -9.03 18.76 -11.35
N LYS A 344 -8.53 17.58 -10.93
CA LYS A 344 -9.27 16.31 -11.07
C LYS A 344 -9.05 15.38 -9.89
N PRO A 345 -9.99 14.48 -9.59
CA PRO A 345 -9.78 13.48 -8.55
C PRO A 345 -8.70 12.48 -8.94
N THR A 346 -7.98 12.00 -7.93
CA THR A 346 -7.15 10.79 -8.02
C THR A 346 -8.04 9.54 -8.11
N ALA A 347 -7.46 8.36 -8.33
CA ALA A 347 -8.19 7.09 -8.30
C ALA A 347 -8.96 6.87 -6.97
N PHE A 348 -8.48 7.45 -5.87
CA PHE A 348 -9.14 7.40 -4.56
C PHE A 348 -10.16 8.52 -4.31
N GLY A 349 -10.51 9.31 -5.33
CA GLY A 349 -11.49 10.38 -5.25
C GLY A 349 -11.01 11.68 -4.60
N LYS A 350 -9.75 11.79 -4.15
CA LYS A 350 -9.19 13.02 -3.60
C LYS A 350 -8.87 14.00 -4.72
N MET A 351 -9.42 15.22 -4.66
CA MET A 351 -9.13 16.29 -5.60
C MET A 351 -7.64 16.63 -5.58
N LYS A 352 -7.07 16.82 -6.77
CA LYS A 352 -5.66 17.08 -6.98
C LYS A 352 -5.47 18.00 -8.18
N HIS A 353 -4.56 18.94 -8.08
CA HIS A 353 -4.07 19.70 -9.21
C HIS A 353 -3.07 18.84 -9.99
N TRP A 354 -3.42 18.55 -11.24
CA TRP A 354 -2.60 17.80 -12.17
C TRP A 354 -1.91 18.73 -13.15
N HIS A 355 -0.61 18.56 -13.32
CA HIS A 355 0.16 19.15 -14.40
C HIS A 355 0.87 18.02 -15.15
N ILE A 356 0.45 17.75 -16.38
CA ILE A 356 0.86 16.57 -17.17
C ILE A 356 1.26 16.97 -18.57
N PHE A 357 2.41 16.46 -19.04
CA PHE A 357 2.86 16.53 -20.43
C PHE A 357 2.64 15.18 -21.13
N ASN A 358 1.65 15.09 -22.01
CA ASN A 358 1.40 13.90 -22.83
C ASN A 358 2.23 14.00 -24.12
N ILE A 359 2.94 12.93 -24.48
CA ILE A 359 3.93 12.92 -25.54
C ILE A 359 3.77 11.69 -26.42
N ILE A 360 3.84 11.92 -27.74
CA ILE A 360 4.12 10.89 -28.75
C ILE A 360 5.30 11.41 -29.56
N ALA A 361 6.40 10.67 -29.56
CA ALA A 361 7.62 11.05 -30.26
C ALA A 361 8.23 9.86 -30.99
N ARG A 362 8.81 10.11 -32.17
CA ARG A 362 9.48 9.12 -33.01
C ARG A 362 11.00 9.36 -33.00
N LYS A 363 11.77 8.31 -32.77
CA LYS A 363 13.23 8.36 -32.81
C LYS A 363 13.71 8.58 -34.25
N LYS A 364 14.49 9.65 -34.47
CA LYS A 364 15.07 9.99 -35.78
C LYS A 364 16.16 9.04 -36.18
#